data_5603a94e3e298486e7efe2a529a47fb5
#
_entry.id   5603a94e3e298486e7efe2a529a47fb5
#
_cell.length_a   1.000
_cell.length_b   1.000
_cell.length_c   1.000
_cell.angle_alpha   90.00
_cell.angle_beta   90.00
_cell.angle_gamma   90.00
#
_symmetry.space_group_name_H-M   'P 1'
#
loop_
_entity.id
_entity.type
_entity.pdbx_description
1 polymer ?
#
loop_
_entity_poly.entity_id
_entity_poly.type
_entity_poly.pdbx_seq_one_letter_code
_entity_poly.pdbx_strand_id
1 'polypeptide(L)'
;VYNHYKRINNAASASSKDDEIEIEKSNILLLGPTGCGKTLLARTLAKILNVPFATTDATTLTEAGYVGEDVENILLKLIQNADYNIERAQRGIIYIDEIDKIARKGENVSITRDVSGEGVQQALLKIIESTVANVPPQGGRKHPQQEMLRIDTTDILFICGGAFVGLDKIVQKRKDTTSLGFGGQVKLADNEVSYEMLADVKPQDLTKYGLIPEFVGRVPIVVSLHPLDEEALVNILTRPKNAIIKQYQKLIALDGVKLTVEDAAVREIANTAIRLKTGARGLRTIIESFMTPVMYKLPSEPNVEEVIVTKDCVTRSAEPKLVYKKSA
;
A
#
# COMPACT_ATOMS: atom_id res chain seq x y z
N VAL A 1 -14.56 3.42 3.20
CA VAL A 1 -14.11 4.83 3.23
C VAL A 1 -15.29 5.79 3.15
N TYR A 2 -16.13 5.69 2.10
CA TYR A 2 -17.30 6.58 1.95
C TYR A 2 -18.20 6.59 3.19
N ASN A 3 -18.60 5.42 3.70
CA ASN A 3 -19.46 5.32 4.88
C ASN A 3 -18.80 5.88 6.15
N HIS A 4 -17.48 5.75 6.29
CA HIS A 4 -16.74 6.32 7.41
C HIS A 4 -16.85 7.85 7.44
N TYR A 5 -16.57 8.52 6.33
CA TYR A 5 -16.67 9.98 6.27
C TYR A 5 -18.11 10.49 6.27
N LYS A 6 -19.06 9.71 5.75
CA LYS A 6 -20.48 10.01 5.90
C LYS A 6 -20.90 10.01 7.37
N ARG A 7 -20.43 9.04 8.15
CA ARG A 7 -20.66 8.99 9.60
C ARG A 7 -20.15 10.26 10.30
N ILE A 8 -18.89 10.65 10.05
CA ILE A 8 -18.27 11.84 10.67
C ILE A 8 -19.05 13.11 10.30
N ASN A 9 -19.44 13.27 9.04
CA ASN A 9 -20.16 14.44 8.58
C ASN A 9 -21.58 14.50 9.16
N ASN A 10 -22.27 13.35 9.30
CA ASN A 10 -23.59 13.31 9.90
C ASN A 10 -23.56 13.58 11.41
N ALA A 11 -22.56 13.05 12.13
CA ALA A 11 -22.39 13.34 13.56
C ALA A 11 -22.15 14.84 13.82
N ALA A 12 -21.46 15.54 12.91
CA ALA A 12 -21.27 16.99 13.01
C ALA A 12 -22.54 17.81 12.73
N SER A 13 -23.52 17.25 12.04
CA SER A 13 -24.81 17.92 11.68
C SER A 13 -26.01 17.47 12.51
N ALA A 14 -25.88 16.45 13.34
CA ALA A 14 -26.97 15.94 14.18
C ALA A 14 -27.29 16.92 15.32
N SER A 15 -28.31 17.73 15.12
CA SER A 15 -28.88 18.65 16.12
C SER A 15 -30.11 18.09 16.82
N SER A 16 -30.51 16.86 16.58
CA SER A 16 -31.70 16.23 17.15
C SER A 16 -31.35 15.09 18.09
N LYS A 17 -31.91 15.12 19.30
CA LYS A 17 -31.74 14.14 20.38
C LYS A 17 -32.39 12.75 20.13
N ASP A 18 -32.85 12.49 18.90
CA ASP A 18 -33.68 11.30 18.62
C ASP A 18 -32.94 10.14 17.95
N ASP A 19 -31.66 10.30 17.57
CA ASP A 19 -30.85 9.19 17.02
C ASP A 19 -29.86 8.68 18.07
N GLU A 20 -30.31 7.76 18.93
CA GLU A 20 -29.47 7.04 19.92
C GLU A 20 -28.56 5.98 19.29
N ILE A 21 -28.55 5.82 17.96
CA ILE A 21 -27.75 4.79 17.29
C ILE A 21 -26.37 5.33 16.94
N GLU A 22 -25.37 4.89 17.69
CA GLU A 22 -23.96 5.16 17.38
C GLU A 22 -23.46 4.22 16.28
N ILE A 23 -22.96 4.79 15.18
CA ILE A 23 -22.36 4.02 14.10
C ILE A 23 -20.86 3.88 14.38
N GLU A 24 -20.40 2.67 14.65
CA GLU A 24 -18.97 2.38 14.84
C GLU A 24 -18.16 2.54 13.56
N LYS A 25 -16.86 2.88 13.70
CA LYS A 25 -15.93 2.90 12.57
C LYS A 25 -15.62 1.48 12.09
N SER A 26 -15.35 1.34 10.80
CA SER A 26 -14.93 0.07 10.21
C SER A 26 -13.56 0.26 9.55
N ASN A 27 -12.52 -0.25 10.19
CA ASN A 27 -11.18 -0.26 9.63
C ASN A 27 -11.09 -1.29 8.49
N ILE A 28 -10.09 -1.15 7.62
CA ILE A 28 -10.00 -1.87 6.35
C ILE A 28 -8.71 -2.68 6.31
N LEU A 29 -8.81 -3.93 5.86
CA LEU A 29 -7.68 -4.79 5.53
C LEU A 29 -7.61 -4.96 4.01
N LEU A 30 -6.49 -4.54 3.41
CA LEU A 30 -6.19 -4.69 1.99
C LEU A 30 -5.27 -5.89 1.77
N LEU A 31 -5.76 -6.89 1.07
CA LEU A 31 -5.00 -8.07 0.66
C LEU A 31 -4.57 -7.90 -0.81
N GLY A 32 -3.36 -8.31 -1.15
CA GLY A 32 -2.94 -8.31 -2.56
C GLY A 32 -1.43 -8.29 -2.75
N PRO A 33 -0.93 -8.61 -3.95
CA PRO A 33 0.49 -8.75 -4.19
C PRO A 33 1.25 -7.44 -4.00
N THR A 34 2.55 -7.57 -3.83
CA THR A 34 3.45 -6.40 -3.83
C THR A 34 3.37 -5.70 -5.19
N GLY A 35 3.29 -4.37 -5.17
CA GLY A 35 3.23 -3.58 -6.41
C GLY A 35 1.85 -3.45 -7.05
N CYS A 36 0.76 -3.98 -6.44
CA CYS A 36 -0.62 -3.78 -6.95
C CYS A 36 -1.23 -2.41 -6.59
N GLY A 37 -0.51 -1.56 -5.85
CA GLY A 37 -0.95 -0.19 -5.58
C GLY A 37 -1.70 0.05 -4.27
N LYS A 38 -1.66 -0.86 -3.28
CA LYS A 38 -2.34 -0.70 -1.97
C LYS A 38 -2.08 0.66 -1.31
N THR A 39 -0.81 0.98 -1.11
CA THR A 39 -0.39 2.26 -0.49
C THR A 39 -0.80 3.48 -1.33
N LEU A 40 -0.71 3.37 -2.67
CA LEU A 40 -1.12 4.44 -3.59
C LEU A 40 -2.62 4.69 -3.50
N LEU A 41 -3.43 3.62 -3.44
CA LEU A 41 -4.88 3.70 -3.29
C LEU A 41 -5.25 4.46 -2.01
N ALA A 42 -4.69 4.07 -0.86
CA ALA A 42 -4.96 4.72 0.42
C ALA A 42 -4.55 6.21 0.40
N ARG A 43 -3.36 6.51 -0.13
CA ARG A 43 -2.87 7.90 -0.27
C ARG A 43 -3.74 8.74 -1.21
N THR A 44 -4.20 8.15 -2.31
CA THR A 44 -5.06 8.85 -3.27
C THR A 44 -6.42 9.16 -2.67
N LEU A 45 -7.00 8.21 -1.92
CA LEU A 45 -8.25 8.43 -1.19
C LEU A 45 -8.11 9.58 -0.17
N ALA A 46 -7.04 9.60 0.62
CA ALA A 46 -6.78 10.70 1.56
C ALA A 46 -6.66 12.06 0.84
N LYS A 47 -5.99 12.09 -0.32
CA LYS A 47 -5.86 13.30 -1.13
C LYS A 47 -7.20 13.78 -1.70
N ILE A 48 -8.04 12.87 -2.21
CA ILE A 48 -9.38 13.21 -2.73
C ILE A 48 -10.27 13.76 -1.61
N LEU A 49 -10.19 13.17 -0.43
CA LEU A 49 -10.96 13.57 0.76
C LEU A 49 -10.37 14.79 1.45
N ASN A 50 -9.18 15.24 1.04
CA ASN A 50 -8.44 16.36 1.64
C ASN A 50 -8.22 16.19 3.16
N VAL A 51 -7.84 14.99 3.57
CA VAL A 51 -7.56 14.64 4.98
C VAL A 51 -6.08 14.31 5.18
N PRO A 52 -5.52 14.50 6.40
CA PRO A 52 -4.17 14.09 6.74
C PRO A 52 -3.96 12.59 6.50
N PHE A 53 -2.76 12.23 6.04
CA PHE A 53 -2.40 10.85 5.73
C PHE A 53 -1.05 10.51 6.34
N ALA A 54 -1.00 9.46 7.15
CA ALA A 54 0.25 8.89 7.63
C ALA A 54 0.42 7.46 7.15
N THR A 55 1.66 7.06 6.93
CA THR A 55 1.99 5.68 6.56
C THR A 55 3.14 5.16 7.42
N THR A 56 3.07 3.89 7.78
CA THR A 56 4.11 3.17 8.48
C THR A 56 4.20 1.74 7.98
N ASP A 57 5.33 1.11 8.24
CA ASP A 57 5.57 -0.30 7.98
C ASP A 57 5.45 -1.06 9.31
N ALA A 58 4.62 -2.10 9.35
CA ALA A 58 4.41 -2.89 10.56
C ALA A 58 5.68 -3.56 11.07
N THR A 59 6.65 -3.83 10.18
CA THR A 59 7.93 -4.48 10.54
C THR A 59 8.88 -3.57 11.32
N THR A 60 8.68 -2.25 11.27
CA THR A 60 9.48 -1.28 12.03
C THR A 60 8.96 -1.06 13.45
N LEU A 61 7.73 -1.53 13.71
CA LEU A 61 7.05 -1.34 14.98
C LEU A 61 7.49 -2.38 16.02
N THR A 62 7.54 -1.97 17.27
CA THR A 62 7.80 -2.84 18.40
C THR A 62 6.83 -2.55 19.55
N GLU A 63 6.70 -3.52 20.46
CA GLU A 63 6.02 -3.29 21.73
C GLU A 63 6.77 -2.22 22.53
N ALA A 64 6.01 -1.33 23.21
CA ALA A 64 6.57 -0.23 24.00
C ALA A 64 7.65 -0.70 24.99
N GLY A 65 8.82 -0.03 24.95
CA GLY A 65 9.98 -0.33 25.80
C GLY A 65 11.05 -1.21 25.17
N TYR A 66 10.83 -1.71 23.95
CA TYR A 66 11.84 -2.44 23.17
C TYR A 66 12.51 -1.56 22.13
N VAL A 67 13.57 -2.08 21.48
CA VAL A 67 14.27 -1.35 20.41
C VAL A 67 13.43 -1.38 19.14
N GLY A 68 12.93 -0.22 18.72
CA GLY A 68 12.11 -0.03 17.53
C GLY A 68 11.23 1.20 17.66
N GLU A 69 10.29 1.34 16.74
CA GLU A 69 9.36 2.48 16.70
C GLU A 69 8.12 2.14 17.54
N ASP A 70 7.80 2.95 18.54
CA ASP A 70 6.57 2.78 19.32
C ASP A 70 5.34 3.04 18.43
N VAL A 71 4.26 2.27 18.66
CA VAL A 71 3.02 2.37 17.86
C VAL A 71 2.42 3.78 17.92
N GLU A 72 2.56 4.49 19.03
CA GLU A 72 2.08 5.87 19.17
C GLU A 72 2.80 6.87 18.24
N ASN A 73 4.00 6.55 17.74
CA ASN A 73 4.70 7.39 16.76
C ASN A 73 3.95 7.49 15.42
N ILE A 74 3.10 6.52 15.11
CA ILE A 74 2.22 6.58 13.93
C ILE A 74 1.27 7.78 14.04
N LEU A 75 0.70 7.98 15.23
CA LEU A 75 -0.18 9.11 15.52
C LEU A 75 0.58 10.44 15.47
N LEU A 76 1.83 10.46 15.94
CA LEU A 76 2.68 11.65 15.82
C LEU A 76 2.91 12.03 14.35
N LYS A 77 3.22 11.06 13.48
CA LYS A 77 3.34 11.28 12.03
C LYS A 77 2.06 11.88 11.43
N LEU A 78 0.89 11.41 11.88
CA LEU A 78 -0.39 11.95 11.43
C LEU A 78 -0.60 13.41 11.90
N ILE A 79 -0.29 13.70 13.18
CA ILE A 79 -0.36 15.04 13.75
C ILE A 79 0.57 16.01 13.02
N GLN A 80 1.81 15.59 12.72
CA GLN A 80 2.77 16.38 11.95
C GLN A 80 2.25 16.67 10.53
N ASN A 81 1.66 15.68 9.86
CA ASN A 81 1.07 15.85 8.53
C ASN A 81 -0.24 16.66 8.53
N ALA A 82 -0.78 16.92 9.70
CA ALA A 82 -1.90 17.85 9.93
C ALA A 82 -1.45 19.25 10.39
N ASP A 83 -0.15 19.57 10.29
CA ASP A 83 0.44 20.82 10.76
C ASP A 83 0.17 21.07 12.26
N TYR A 84 0.21 20.01 13.07
CA TYR A 84 -0.11 19.99 14.51
C TYR A 84 -1.55 20.38 14.87
N ASN A 85 -2.44 20.41 13.89
CA ASN A 85 -3.87 20.59 14.14
C ASN A 85 -4.50 19.25 14.54
N ILE A 86 -4.78 19.09 15.84
CA ILE A 86 -5.29 17.84 16.41
C ILE A 86 -6.68 17.47 15.84
N GLU A 87 -7.60 18.45 15.72
CA GLU A 87 -8.94 18.22 15.19
C GLU A 87 -8.90 17.72 13.74
N ARG A 88 -7.98 18.27 12.94
CA ARG A 88 -7.76 17.82 11.57
C ARG A 88 -7.11 16.44 11.54
N ALA A 89 -6.17 16.15 12.44
CA ALA A 89 -5.52 14.86 12.56
C ALA A 89 -6.51 13.74 12.90
N GLN A 90 -7.47 14.02 13.79
CA GLN A 90 -8.52 13.06 14.20
C GLN A 90 -9.42 12.58 13.06
N ARG A 91 -9.47 13.30 11.94
CA ARG A 91 -10.21 12.90 10.72
C ARG A 91 -9.30 12.29 9.64
N GLY A 92 -8.07 11.96 9.99
CA GLY A 92 -7.07 11.46 9.06
C GLY A 92 -7.20 9.99 8.72
N ILE A 93 -6.34 9.56 7.80
CA ILE A 93 -6.17 8.15 7.42
C ILE A 93 -4.76 7.70 7.80
N ILE A 94 -4.67 6.58 8.49
CA ILE A 94 -3.41 5.87 8.78
C ILE A 94 -3.37 4.62 7.93
N TYR A 95 -2.29 4.46 7.15
CA TYR A 95 -2.02 3.25 6.39
C TYR A 95 -0.85 2.50 7.02
N ILE A 96 -1.09 1.24 7.40
CA ILE A 96 -0.08 0.33 7.97
C ILE A 96 0.23 -0.72 6.93
N ASP A 97 1.44 -0.66 6.34
CA ASP A 97 1.88 -1.64 5.34
C ASP A 97 2.48 -2.88 6.00
N GLU A 98 2.59 -3.96 5.24
CA GLU A 98 3.24 -5.22 5.62
C GLU A 98 2.68 -5.87 6.90
N ILE A 99 1.37 -5.69 7.18
CA ILE A 99 0.72 -6.24 8.39
C ILE A 99 0.81 -7.78 8.45
N ASP A 100 0.94 -8.46 7.32
CA ASP A 100 1.15 -9.91 7.25
C ASP A 100 2.50 -10.37 7.83
N LYS A 101 3.47 -9.46 7.96
CA LYS A 101 4.79 -9.77 8.51
C LYS A 101 4.82 -9.89 10.03
N ILE A 102 3.85 -9.25 10.71
CA ILE A 102 3.68 -9.38 12.16
C ILE A 102 2.69 -10.49 12.54
N ALA A 103 2.24 -11.29 11.57
CA ALA A 103 1.48 -12.49 11.83
C ALA A 103 2.35 -13.53 12.55
N ARG A 104 1.79 -14.20 13.57
CA ARG A 104 2.45 -15.25 14.33
C ARG A 104 2.83 -16.41 13.41
N LYS A 105 4.11 -16.76 13.34
CA LYS A 105 4.61 -17.88 12.56
C LYS A 105 4.70 -19.14 13.41
N GLY A 106 3.74 -20.05 13.21
CA GLY A 106 3.83 -21.44 13.69
C GLY A 106 3.47 -21.66 15.16
N GLU A 107 3.21 -22.95 15.49
CA GLU A 107 2.85 -23.47 16.81
C GLU A 107 4.04 -23.66 17.77
N ASN A 108 5.19 -23.08 17.49
CA ASN A 108 6.27 -23.13 18.45
C ASN A 108 5.87 -22.30 19.67
N VAL A 109 5.41 -23.01 20.70
CA VAL A 109 5.22 -22.52 22.06
C VAL A 109 6.60 -22.19 22.62
N SER A 110 7.25 -21.16 22.07
CA SER A 110 8.40 -20.56 22.73
C SER A 110 7.88 -19.85 23.97
N ILE A 111 8.43 -20.15 25.12
CA ILE A 111 8.13 -19.53 26.42
C ILE A 111 8.50 -18.04 26.40
N THR A 112 9.16 -17.57 25.35
CA THR A 112 9.54 -16.17 25.15
C THR A 112 8.41 -15.40 24.46
N ARG A 113 8.03 -14.27 25.07
CA ARG A 113 7.03 -13.32 24.53
C ARG A 113 7.47 -12.85 23.15
N ASP A 114 6.58 -13.01 22.15
CA ASP A 114 6.82 -12.53 20.78
C ASP A 114 6.59 -11.01 20.71
N VAL A 115 7.64 -10.25 20.93
CA VAL A 115 7.62 -8.78 20.95
C VAL A 115 7.56 -8.15 19.57
N SER A 116 7.80 -8.93 18.50
CA SER A 116 7.83 -8.48 17.11
C SER A 116 6.59 -8.88 16.31
N GLY A 117 5.86 -9.88 16.73
CA GLY A 117 4.65 -10.37 16.08
C GLY A 117 3.38 -10.05 16.88
N GLU A 118 2.97 -10.95 17.79
CA GLU A 118 1.75 -10.79 18.59
C GLU A 118 1.77 -9.54 19.46
N GLY A 119 2.93 -9.19 20.06
CA GLY A 119 3.08 -7.98 20.89
C GLY A 119 2.79 -6.69 20.11
N VAL A 120 3.22 -6.62 18.83
CA VAL A 120 2.92 -5.47 17.96
C VAL A 120 1.44 -5.42 17.60
N GLN A 121 0.80 -6.57 17.31
CA GLN A 121 -0.63 -6.62 17.05
C GLN A 121 -1.44 -6.10 18.26
N GLN A 122 -1.08 -6.52 19.48
CA GLN A 122 -1.71 -6.04 20.72
C GLN A 122 -1.46 -4.55 20.97
N ALA A 123 -0.25 -4.05 20.65
CA ALA A 123 0.04 -2.62 20.75
C ALA A 123 -0.79 -1.79 19.76
N LEU A 124 -0.97 -2.28 18.53
CA LEU A 124 -1.82 -1.63 17.52
C LEU A 124 -3.27 -1.55 17.94
N LEU A 125 -3.80 -2.54 18.68
CA LEU A 125 -5.18 -2.48 19.20
C LEU A 125 -5.42 -1.24 20.06
N LYS A 126 -4.42 -0.79 20.82
CA LYS A 126 -4.56 0.39 21.70
C LYS A 126 -4.90 1.67 20.94
N ILE A 127 -4.51 1.77 19.66
CA ILE A 127 -4.80 2.94 18.82
C ILE A 127 -5.95 2.71 17.84
N ILE A 128 -6.22 1.45 17.49
CA ILE A 128 -7.29 1.09 16.55
C ILE A 128 -8.66 1.10 17.22
N GLU A 129 -8.74 0.84 18.54
CA GLU A 129 -9.98 0.63 19.30
C GLU A 129 -10.73 1.90 19.72
N SER A 130 -10.52 3.02 19.07
CA SER A 130 -11.24 4.27 19.43
C SER A 130 -10.96 4.73 20.85
N THR A 131 -9.73 5.13 21.09
CA THR A 131 -9.23 5.57 22.41
C THR A 131 -8.59 6.94 22.33
N VAL A 132 -8.49 7.61 23.49
CA VAL A 132 -7.68 8.82 23.60
C VAL A 132 -6.23 8.42 23.87
N ALA A 133 -5.37 8.61 22.86
CA ALA A 133 -3.95 8.32 22.95
C ALA A 133 -3.15 9.56 23.41
N ASN A 134 -2.11 9.30 24.20
CA ASN A 134 -1.14 10.34 24.61
C ASN A 134 0.16 10.16 23.83
N VAL A 135 0.49 11.12 23.01
CA VAL A 135 1.60 11.05 22.04
C VAL A 135 2.71 12.02 22.45
N PRO A 136 3.97 11.55 22.59
CA PRO A 136 5.10 12.42 22.87
C PRO A 136 5.35 13.38 21.69
N PRO A 137 5.46 14.70 21.88
CA PRO A 137 5.58 15.65 20.76
C PRO A 137 6.90 15.55 19.98
N GLN A 138 7.93 14.97 20.57
CA GLN A 138 9.24 14.74 19.90
C GLN A 138 9.47 13.29 19.48
N GLY A 139 8.48 12.40 19.71
CA GLY A 139 8.65 10.97 19.52
C GLY A 139 9.61 10.35 20.57
N GLY A 140 9.82 9.02 20.47
CA GLY A 140 10.72 8.31 21.36
C GLY A 140 10.14 8.01 22.75
N ARG A 141 11.01 7.79 23.75
CA ARG A 141 10.61 7.37 25.10
C ARG A 141 9.85 8.47 25.83
N LYS A 142 8.75 8.08 26.49
CA LYS A 142 7.94 8.97 27.32
C LYS A 142 8.74 9.44 28.54
N HIS A 143 8.97 10.76 28.66
CA HIS A 143 9.55 11.34 29.86
C HIS A 143 8.43 11.77 30.81
N PRO A 144 8.56 11.52 32.14
CA PRO A 144 7.48 11.81 33.12
C PRO A 144 7.03 13.28 33.17
N GLN A 145 7.90 14.22 32.78
CA GLN A 145 7.64 15.67 32.86
C GLN A 145 7.31 16.29 31.49
N GLN A 146 7.17 15.48 30.43
CA GLN A 146 6.91 15.98 29.09
C GLN A 146 5.40 16.15 28.89
N GLU A 147 4.98 17.32 28.41
CA GLU A 147 3.61 17.56 27.98
C GLU A 147 3.27 16.67 26.78
N MET A 148 2.19 15.89 26.88
CA MET A 148 1.78 14.94 25.86
C MET A 148 0.67 15.52 24.99
N LEU A 149 0.74 15.29 23.68
CA LEU A 149 -0.35 15.58 22.76
C LEU A 149 -1.45 14.53 22.94
N ARG A 150 -2.67 14.98 23.21
CA ARG A 150 -3.83 14.09 23.33
C ARG A 150 -4.60 14.05 22.02
N ILE A 151 -4.80 12.87 21.48
CA ILE A 151 -5.54 12.65 20.23
C ILE A 151 -6.56 11.54 20.41
N ASP A 152 -7.79 11.79 20.00
CA ASP A 152 -8.85 10.80 19.95
C ASP A 152 -8.78 10.06 18.61
N THR A 153 -8.72 8.73 18.67
CA THR A 153 -8.60 7.88 17.48
C THR A 153 -9.93 7.39 16.93
N THR A 154 -11.05 7.82 17.52
CA THR A 154 -12.41 7.37 17.15
C THR A 154 -12.74 7.61 15.67
N ASP A 155 -12.34 8.77 15.14
CA ASP A 155 -12.60 9.17 13.75
C ASP A 155 -11.42 8.97 12.81
N ILE A 156 -10.29 8.45 13.31
CA ILE A 156 -9.16 8.07 12.47
C ILE A 156 -9.49 6.75 11.75
N LEU A 157 -9.37 6.73 10.43
CA LEU A 157 -9.52 5.52 9.63
C LEU A 157 -8.20 4.78 9.52
N PHE A 158 -8.15 3.54 10.00
CA PHE A 158 -7.01 2.66 9.82
C PHE A 158 -7.23 1.76 8.61
N ILE A 159 -6.25 1.75 7.72
CA ILE A 159 -6.19 0.86 6.56
C ILE A 159 -4.91 0.03 6.70
N CYS A 160 -5.05 -1.27 6.89
CA CYS A 160 -3.92 -2.19 7.00
C CYS A 160 -3.71 -2.88 5.65
N GLY A 161 -2.48 -3.01 5.19
CA GLY A 161 -2.14 -3.67 3.92
C GLY A 161 -1.11 -4.78 4.11
N GLY A 162 -1.25 -5.86 3.32
CA GLY A 162 -0.29 -6.95 3.31
C GLY A 162 -0.38 -7.80 2.04
N ALA A 163 0.66 -8.56 1.77
CA ALA A 163 0.69 -9.49 0.64
C ALA A 163 -0.03 -10.81 0.97
N PHE A 164 0.00 -11.24 2.21
CA PHE A 164 -0.63 -12.46 2.73
C PHE A 164 -0.30 -13.71 1.91
N VAL A 165 0.97 -13.89 1.61
CA VAL A 165 1.47 -15.04 0.84
C VAL A 165 1.14 -16.34 1.56
N GLY A 166 0.42 -17.26 0.88
CA GLY A 166 0.00 -18.54 1.44
C GLY A 166 -1.40 -18.54 2.11
N LEU A 167 -2.06 -17.39 2.24
CA LEU A 167 -3.43 -17.30 2.73
C LEU A 167 -4.42 -17.99 1.78
N ASP A 168 -4.16 -17.96 0.46
CA ASP A 168 -4.91 -18.68 -0.57
C ASP A 168 -4.98 -20.19 -0.26
N LYS A 169 -3.88 -20.80 0.18
CA LYS A 169 -3.83 -22.23 0.56
C LYS A 169 -4.68 -22.52 1.79
N ILE A 170 -4.77 -21.58 2.74
CA ILE A 170 -5.62 -21.71 3.93
C ILE A 170 -7.10 -21.68 3.53
N VAL A 171 -7.46 -20.74 2.65
CA VAL A 171 -8.83 -20.61 2.13
C VAL A 171 -9.20 -21.87 1.32
N GLN A 172 -8.29 -22.34 0.47
CA GLN A 172 -8.48 -23.56 -0.32
C GLN A 172 -8.74 -24.76 0.59
N LYS A 173 -7.88 -25.01 1.58
CA LYS A 173 -8.07 -26.11 2.55
C LYS A 173 -9.43 -26.04 3.24
N ARG A 174 -9.90 -24.85 3.60
CA ARG A 174 -11.23 -24.68 4.20
C ARG A 174 -12.35 -25.06 3.24
N LYS A 175 -12.23 -24.68 1.94
CA LYS A 175 -13.22 -25.02 0.91
C LYS A 175 -13.21 -26.50 0.61
N ASP A 176 -12.04 -27.13 0.50
CA ASP A 176 -11.88 -28.57 0.22
C ASP A 176 -12.44 -29.43 1.35
N THR A 177 -12.22 -29.01 2.62
CA THR A 177 -12.78 -29.72 3.78
C THR A 177 -14.31 -29.66 3.80
N THR A 178 -14.91 -28.61 3.24
CA THR A 178 -16.37 -28.47 3.13
C THR A 178 -16.93 -29.29 1.97
N SER A 179 -16.11 -29.71 1.00
CA SER A 179 -16.51 -30.48 -0.20
C SER A 179 -16.22 -31.99 -0.11
N LEU A 180 -15.91 -32.54 1.06
CA LEU A 180 -15.74 -33.98 1.31
C LEU A 180 -17.08 -34.74 1.24
N GLY A 181 -17.77 -34.61 0.09
CA GLY A 181 -18.81 -35.47 -0.39
C GLY A 181 -18.39 -35.97 -1.79
N PHE A 182 -18.38 -37.27 -2.00
CA PHE A 182 -18.09 -38.02 -3.21
C PHE A 182 -17.96 -37.18 -4.51
N GLY A 183 -16.72 -36.95 -5.01
CA GLY A 183 -16.50 -36.34 -6.32
C GLY A 183 -15.45 -35.20 -6.40
N GLY A 184 -14.64 -34.98 -5.38
CA GLY A 184 -13.61 -33.92 -5.40
C GLY A 184 -12.50 -34.24 -6.42
N GLN A 185 -12.49 -33.54 -7.55
CA GLN A 185 -11.32 -33.50 -8.43
C GLN A 185 -10.18 -32.77 -7.70
N VAL A 186 -9.10 -33.50 -7.39
CA VAL A 186 -7.83 -32.91 -6.97
C VAL A 186 -7.26 -32.13 -8.17
N LYS A 187 -7.55 -30.86 -8.29
CA LYS A 187 -6.81 -29.98 -9.19
C LYS A 187 -5.41 -29.82 -8.58
N LEU A 188 -4.42 -30.40 -9.23
CA LEU A 188 -3.01 -30.11 -8.99
C LEU A 188 -2.84 -28.59 -9.12
N ALA A 189 -2.54 -27.94 -8.00
CA ALA A 189 -2.37 -26.50 -7.95
C ALA A 189 -1.08 -26.14 -8.68
N ASP A 190 -1.19 -25.42 -9.78
CA ASP A 190 -0.13 -24.55 -10.24
C ASP A 190 0.23 -23.58 -9.09
N ASN A 191 1.53 -23.35 -8.90
CA ASN A 191 2.08 -22.51 -7.81
C ASN A 191 1.75 -21.00 -7.94
N GLU A 192 0.74 -20.64 -8.71
CA GLU A 192 0.24 -19.28 -8.80
C GLU A 192 -0.79 -19.04 -7.72
N VAL A 193 -0.54 -18.00 -6.90
CA VAL A 193 -1.48 -17.55 -5.87
C VAL A 193 -2.80 -17.21 -6.54
N SER A 194 -3.85 -17.97 -6.22
CA SER A 194 -5.18 -17.69 -6.76
C SER A 194 -5.78 -16.50 -6.00
N TYR A 195 -5.55 -15.29 -6.52
CA TYR A 195 -6.10 -14.05 -5.93
C TYR A 195 -7.62 -14.04 -5.92
N GLU A 196 -8.27 -14.79 -6.79
CA GLU A 196 -9.72 -15.00 -6.78
C GLU A 196 -10.18 -15.67 -5.48
N MET A 197 -9.36 -16.56 -4.91
CA MET A 197 -9.65 -17.20 -3.62
C MET A 197 -9.59 -16.21 -2.46
N LEU A 198 -8.77 -15.16 -2.55
CA LEU A 198 -8.66 -14.13 -1.52
C LEU A 198 -9.94 -13.27 -1.41
N ALA A 199 -10.80 -13.27 -2.41
CA ALA A 199 -12.11 -12.62 -2.33
C ALA A 199 -13.04 -13.30 -1.29
N ASP A 200 -12.82 -14.60 -1.02
CA ASP A 200 -13.62 -15.41 -0.09
C ASP A 200 -12.98 -15.58 1.29
N VAL A 201 -12.00 -14.75 1.63
CA VAL A 201 -11.33 -14.78 2.94
C VAL A 201 -12.33 -14.50 4.05
N LYS A 202 -12.30 -15.34 5.08
CA LYS A 202 -13.11 -15.21 6.29
C LYS A 202 -12.21 -14.88 7.50
N PRO A 203 -12.76 -14.29 8.58
CA PRO A 203 -12.00 -13.98 9.80
C PRO A 203 -11.17 -15.17 10.32
N GLN A 204 -11.74 -16.38 10.30
CA GLN A 204 -11.05 -17.60 10.72
C GLN A 204 -9.82 -17.96 9.88
N ASP A 205 -9.76 -17.57 8.60
CA ASP A 205 -8.61 -17.81 7.74
C ASP A 205 -7.46 -16.87 8.12
N LEU A 206 -7.78 -15.62 8.46
CA LEU A 206 -6.82 -14.63 8.97
C LEU A 206 -6.24 -15.05 10.32
N THR A 207 -7.07 -15.59 11.20
CA THR A 207 -6.61 -16.13 12.49
C THR A 207 -5.71 -17.34 12.29
N LYS A 208 -6.04 -18.26 11.37
CA LYS A 208 -5.18 -19.38 11.00
C LYS A 208 -3.87 -18.94 10.34
N TYR A 209 -3.88 -17.80 9.67
CA TYR A 209 -2.67 -17.21 9.08
C TYR A 209 -1.71 -16.66 10.15
N GLY A 210 -2.23 -16.29 11.33
CA GLY A 210 -1.44 -15.81 12.46
C GLY A 210 -1.79 -14.40 12.96
N LEU A 211 -2.90 -13.81 12.48
CA LEU A 211 -3.44 -12.61 13.11
C LEU A 211 -4.26 -12.98 14.35
N ILE A 212 -4.12 -12.21 15.42
CA ILE A 212 -4.90 -12.47 16.64
C ILE A 212 -6.37 -12.13 16.40
N PRO A 213 -7.30 -12.90 17.01
CA PRO A 213 -8.75 -12.72 16.83
C PRO A 213 -9.24 -11.31 17.13
N GLU A 214 -8.68 -10.67 18.15
CA GLU A 214 -8.99 -9.30 18.55
C GLU A 214 -8.67 -8.30 17.45
N PHE A 215 -7.50 -8.45 16.82
CA PHE A 215 -7.09 -7.58 15.70
C PHE A 215 -8.00 -7.80 14.49
N VAL A 216 -8.30 -9.04 14.14
CA VAL A 216 -9.23 -9.39 13.04
C VAL A 216 -10.61 -8.79 13.27
N GLY A 217 -11.10 -8.80 14.51
CA GLY A 217 -12.38 -8.17 14.87
C GLY A 217 -12.41 -6.65 14.70
N ARG A 218 -11.25 -5.97 14.76
CA ARG A 218 -11.13 -4.51 14.59
C ARG A 218 -10.86 -4.04 13.16
N VAL A 219 -10.63 -4.97 12.23
CA VAL A 219 -10.49 -4.71 10.79
C VAL A 219 -11.51 -5.54 9.98
N PRO A 220 -12.82 -5.30 10.17
CA PRO A 220 -13.90 -6.17 9.66
C PRO A 220 -14.04 -6.11 8.14
N ILE A 221 -13.56 -5.03 7.49
CA ILE A 221 -13.67 -4.84 6.05
C ILE A 221 -12.42 -5.41 5.38
N VAL A 222 -12.55 -6.57 4.75
CA VAL A 222 -11.47 -7.21 3.99
C VAL A 222 -11.70 -6.98 2.50
N VAL A 223 -10.69 -6.45 1.81
CA VAL A 223 -10.71 -6.18 0.37
C VAL A 223 -9.49 -6.82 -0.28
N SER A 224 -9.72 -7.69 -1.25
CA SER A 224 -8.66 -8.26 -2.08
C SER A 224 -8.41 -7.41 -3.32
N LEU A 225 -7.15 -7.14 -3.61
CA LEU A 225 -6.70 -6.49 -4.84
C LEU A 225 -6.04 -7.52 -5.75
N HIS A 226 -6.43 -7.48 -7.02
CA HIS A 226 -5.86 -8.36 -8.04
C HIS A 226 -4.44 -7.90 -8.44
N PRO A 227 -3.60 -8.82 -8.94
CA PRO A 227 -2.37 -8.43 -9.63
C PRO A 227 -2.71 -7.55 -10.83
N LEU A 228 -1.79 -6.67 -11.19
CA LEU A 228 -1.94 -5.80 -12.36
C LEU A 228 -1.63 -6.63 -13.61
N ASP A 229 -2.56 -6.66 -14.55
CA ASP A 229 -2.39 -7.22 -15.88
C ASP A 229 -1.62 -6.26 -16.81
N GLU A 230 -1.34 -6.71 -18.04
CA GLU A 230 -0.62 -5.91 -19.04
C GLU A 230 -1.35 -4.59 -19.31
N GLU A 231 -2.67 -4.64 -19.47
CA GLU A 231 -3.46 -3.46 -19.80
C GLU A 231 -3.45 -2.43 -18.67
N ALA A 232 -3.57 -2.88 -17.42
CA ALA A 232 -3.47 -2.01 -16.25
C ALA A 232 -2.09 -1.35 -16.15
N LEU A 233 -1.00 -2.08 -16.40
CA LEU A 233 0.35 -1.54 -16.39
C LEU A 233 0.58 -0.54 -17.53
N VAL A 234 0.10 -0.81 -18.72
CA VAL A 234 0.12 0.13 -19.87
C VAL A 234 -0.65 1.40 -19.51
N ASN A 235 -1.82 1.26 -18.88
CA ASN A 235 -2.60 2.40 -18.42
C ASN A 235 -1.85 3.22 -17.37
N ILE A 236 -1.17 2.59 -16.41
CA ILE A 236 -0.34 3.26 -15.40
C ILE A 236 0.81 4.04 -16.05
N LEU A 237 1.41 3.51 -17.10
CA LEU A 237 2.51 4.16 -17.83
C LEU A 237 2.08 5.40 -18.61
N THR A 238 0.82 5.45 -19.09
CA THR A 238 0.39 6.43 -20.10
C THR A 238 -0.73 7.37 -19.68
N ARG A 239 -1.76 6.88 -18.97
CA ARG A 239 -2.99 7.64 -18.73
C ARG A 239 -2.93 8.68 -17.61
N PRO A 240 -2.40 8.40 -16.40
CA PRO A 240 -2.41 9.36 -15.30
C PRO A 240 -1.81 10.71 -15.67
N LYS A 241 -2.25 11.78 -14.99
CA LYS A 241 -1.66 13.11 -15.17
C LYS A 241 -0.13 13.09 -14.99
N ASN A 242 0.35 12.33 -14.01
CA ASN A 242 1.76 12.15 -13.69
C ASN A 242 2.24 10.73 -14.10
N ALA A 243 1.78 10.23 -15.25
CA ALA A 243 2.25 8.96 -15.78
C ALA A 243 3.77 8.96 -15.96
N ILE A 244 4.41 7.82 -15.75
CA ILE A 244 5.88 7.73 -15.75
C ILE A 244 6.45 8.23 -17.10
N ILE A 245 5.89 7.80 -18.22
CA ILE A 245 6.33 8.24 -19.55
C ILE A 245 6.23 9.76 -19.70
N LYS A 246 5.12 10.38 -19.23
CA LYS A 246 4.95 11.83 -19.29
C LYS A 246 5.97 12.59 -18.44
N GLN A 247 6.41 12.00 -17.31
CA GLN A 247 7.47 12.57 -16.49
C GLN A 247 8.81 12.61 -17.27
N TYR A 248 9.17 11.50 -17.94
CA TYR A 248 10.40 11.46 -18.77
C TYR A 248 10.29 12.38 -20.00
N GLN A 249 9.11 12.43 -20.65
CA GLN A 249 8.88 13.37 -21.75
C GLN A 249 9.12 14.82 -21.31
N LYS A 250 8.59 15.19 -20.14
CA LYS A 250 8.81 16.54 -19.59
C LYS A 250 10.28 16.78 -19.21
N LEU A 251 10.94 15.78 -18.63
CA LEU A 251 12.35 15.89 -18.24
C LEU A 251 13.25 16.14 -19.44
N ILE A 252 13.11 15.34 -20.50
CA ILE A 252 13.90 15.47 -21.75
C ILE A 252 13.54 16.75 -22.52
N ALA A 253 12.28 17.20 -22.43
CA ALA A 253 11.86 18.47 -23.02
C ALA A 253 12.57 19.69 -22.40
N LEU A 254 13.09 19.60 -21.17
CA LEU A 254 13.90 20.67 -20.55
C LEU A 254 15.24 20.87 -21.28
N ASP A 255 15.75 19.81 -21.93
CA ASP A 255 16.97 19.86 -22.78
C ASP A 255 16.63 20.25 -24.24
N GLY A 256 15.37 20.63 -24.51
CA GLY A 256 14.89 21.00 -25.85
C GLY A 256 14.70 19.83 -26.81
N VAL A 257 14.66 18.61 -26.31
CA VAL A 257 14.56 17.36 -27.07
C VAL A 257 13.17 16.72 -26.86
N LYS A 258 12.61 16.14 -27.91
CA LYS A 258 11.33 15.41 -27.84
C LYS A 258 11.58 13.93 -27.51
N LEU A 259 10.79 13.35 -26.58
CA LEU A 259 10.81 11.92 -26.32
C LEU A 259 9.56 11.27 -26.90
N THR A 260 9.75 10.30 -27.79
CA THR A 260 8.70 9.44 -28.33
C THR A 260 8.94 8.00 -27.87
N VAL A 261 7.95 7.42 -27.23
CA VAL A 261 7.95 6.01 -26.80
C VAL A 261 6.89 5.28 -27.62
N GLU A 262 7.33 4.30 -28.41
CA GLU A 262 6.41 3.53 -29.24
C GLU A 262 5.47 2.65 -28.39
N ASP A 263 4.23 2.44 -28.84
CA ASP A 263 3.26 1.59 -28.14
C ASP A 263 3.77 0.16 -27.92
N ALA A 264 4.56 -0.36 -28.88
CA ALA A 264 5.22 -1.66 -28.73
C ALA A 264 6.24 -1.67 -27.58
N ALA A 265 6.96 -0.57 -27.35
CA ALA A 265 7.88 -0.42 -26.23
C ALA A 265 7.12 -0.33 -24.90
N VAL A 266 6.00 0.40 -24.85
CA VAL A 266 5.16 0.52 -23.66
C VAL A 266 4.63 -0.85 -23.23
N ARG A 267 4.14 -1.66 -24.17
CA ARG A 267 3.68 -3.02 -23.89
C ARG A 267 4.82 -3.93 -23.43
N GLU A 268 6.00 -3.82 -24.03
CA GLU A 268 7.17 -4.63 -23.63
C GLU A 268 7.65 -4.26 -22.21
N ILE A 269 7.58 -2.97 -21.82
CA ILE A 269 7.87 -2.53 -20.44
C ILE A 269 6.88 -3.22 -19.47
N ALA A 270 5.59 -3.22 -19.79
CA ALA A 270 4.55 -3.86 -18.99
C ALA A 270 4.80 -5.38 -18.87
N ASN A 271 5.03 -6.06 -19.99
CA ASN A 271 5.31 -7.50 -20.03
C ASN A 271 6.58 -7.88 -19.25
N THR A 272 7.62 -7.04 -19.34
CA THR A 272 8.84 -7.25 -18.56
C THR A 272 8.58 -7.13 -17.06
N ALA A 273 7.76 -6.16 -16.62
CA ALA A 273 7.39 -6.03 -15.22
C ALA A 273 6.58 -7.23 -14.69
N ILE A 274 5.69 -7.79 -15.52
CA ILE A 274 4.94 -9.03 -15.21
C ILE A 274 5.91 -10.21 -15.08
N ARG A 275 6.78 -10.42 -16.07
CA ARG A 275 7.77 -11.49 -16.09
C ARG A 275 8.70 -11.46 -14.87
N LEU A 276 9.10 -10.27 -14.44
CA LEU A 276 9.92 -10.04 -13.26
C LEU A 276 9.11 -10.10 -11.95
N LYS A 277 7.79 -10.25 -12.00
CA LYS A 277 6.88 -10.25 -10.84
C LYS A 277 7.02 -9.01 -9.94
N THR A 278 7.40 -7.86 -10.51
CA THR A 278 7.65 -6.61 -9.77
C THR A 278 6.43 -5.68 -9.71
N GLY A 279 5.41 -5.94 -10.55
CA GLY A 279 4.23 -5.10 -10.67
C GLY A 279 4.59 -3.65 -11.06
N ALA A 280 3.77 -2.69 -10.64
CA ALA A 280 4.01 -1.28 -10.97
C ALA A 280 5.31 -0.70 -10.41
N ARG A 281 5.87 -1.27 -9.32
CA ARG A 281 7.16 -0.81 -8.75
C ARG A 281 8.33 -0.98 -9.73
N GLY A 282 8.32 -2.05 -10.54
CA GLY A 282 9.37 -2.35 -11.49
C GLY A 282 9.38 -1.45 -12.73
N LEU A 283 8.26 -0.79 -13.06
CA LEU A 283 8.13 0.00 -14.29
C LEU A 283 9.20 1.09 -14.39
N ARG A 284 9.43 1.84 -13.31
CA ARG A 284 10.44 2.89 -13.27
C ARG A 284 11.85 2.33 -13.49
N THR A 285 12.23 1.27 -12.79
CA THR A 285 13.54 0.64 -12.91
C THR A 285 13.80 0.12 -14.31
N ILE A 286 12.77 -0.46 -14.96
CA ILE A 286 12.88 -0.91 -16.35
C ILE A 286 13.16 0.29 -17.28
N ILE A 287 12.42 1.39 -17.14
CA ILE A 287 12.63 2.59 -17.95
C ILE A 287 14.00 3.21 -17.68
N GLU A 288 14.42 3.32 -16.43
CA GLU A 288 15.72 3.87 -16.05
C GLU A 288 16.87 3.07 -16.65
N SER A 289 16.74 1.77 -16.83
CA SER A 289 17.80 0.91 -17.36
C SER A 289 18.27 1.30 -18.77
N PHE A 290 17.39 1.86 -19.61
CA PHE A 290 17.73 2.32 -20.95
C PHE A 290 17.70 3.84 -21.11
N MET A 291 16.99 4.57 -20.24
CA MET A 291 16.90 6.03 -20.30
C MET A 291 18.09 6.73 -19.63
N THR A 292 18.66 6.16 -18.57
CA THR A 292 19.79 6.77 -17.86
C THR A 292 21.00 7.05 -18.76
N PRO A 293 21.45 6.12 -19.62
CA PRO A 293 22.55 6.41 -20.56
C PRO A 293 22.21 7.54 -21.55
N VAL A 294 20.97 7.62 -22.01
CA VAL A 294 20.51 8.67 -22.92
C VAL A 294 20.53 10.02 -22.23
N MET A 295 19.93 10.13 -21.05
CA MET A 295 19.90 11.38 -20.28
C MET A 295 21.31 11.88 -19.92
N TYR A 296 22.27 10.99 -19.75
CA TYR A 296 23.67 11.37 -19.51
C TYR A 296 24.35 11.96 -20.78
N LYS A 297 24.03 11.42 -21.97
CA LYS A 297 24.60 11.85 -23.25
C LYS A 297 23.97 13.14 -23.79
N LEU A 298 22.65 13.32 -23.60
CA LEU A 298 21.88 14.42 -24.22
C LEU A 298 22.44 15.83 -23.99
N PRO A 299 22.90 16.24 -22.80
CA PRO A 299 23.46 17.58 -22.60
C PRO A 299 24.71 17.86 -23.43
N SER A 300 25.40 16.81 -23.85
CA SER A 300 26.63 16.91 -24.71
C SER A 300 26.31 16.86 -26.21
N GLU A 301 25.02 16.65 -26.57
CA GLU A 301 24.57 16.44 -27.95
C GLU A 301 23.54 17.53 -28.37
N PRO A 302 23.94 18.78 -28.59
CA PRO A 302 23.02 19.91 -28.79
C PRO A 302 22.19 19.82 -30.07
N ASN A 303 22.59 18.96 -31.01
CA ASN A 303 21.90 18.78 -32.30
C ASN A 303 20.83 17.70 -32.30
N VAL A 304 20.58 17.04 -31.18
CA VAL A 304 19.49 16.06 -31.08
C VAL A 304 18.15 16.77 -31.04
N GLU A 305 17.20 16.30 -31.87
CA GLU A 305 15.83 16.82 -31.97
C GLU A 305 14.87 15.90 -31.26
N GLU A 306 15.04 14.58 -31.42
CA GLU A 306 14.10 13.59 -30.86
C GLU A 306 14.84 12.33 -30.41
N VAL A 307 14.35 11.74 -29.31
CA VAL A 307 14.74 10.41 -28.82
C VAL A 307 13.57 9.46 -29.03
N ILE A 308 13.79 8.35 -29.73
CA ILE A 308 12.78 7.33 -30.00
C ILE A 308 13.13 6.05 -29.24
N VAL A 309 12.20 5.62 -28.38
CA VAL A 309 12.30 4.34 -27.65
C VAL A 309 11.45 3.29 -28.35
N THR A 310 12.11 2.27 -28.85
CA THR A 310 11.51 1.11 -29.51
C THR A 310 11.43 -0.08 -28.58
N LYS A 311 10.72 -1.14 -28.98
CA LYS A 311 10.66 -2.41 -28.25
C LYS A 311 12.06 -2.98 -27.95
N ASP A 312 12.99 -2.87 -28.93
CA ASP A 312 14.34 -3.42 -28.82
C ASP A 312 15.17 -2.74 -27.72
N CYS A 313 14.87 -1.47 -27.41
CA CYS A 313 15.50 -0.77 -26.29
C CYS A 313 15.15 -1.43 -24.95
N VAL A 314 13.89 -1.85 -24.76
CA VAL A 314 13.42 -2.50 -23.54
C VAL A 314 14.04 -3.88 -23.36
N THR A 315 14.19 -4.64 -24.46
CA THR A 315 14.84 -5.96 -24.46
C THR A 315 16.36 -5.88 -24.39
N ARG A 316 16.93 -4.66 -24.36
CA ARG A 316 18.37 -4.39 -24.39
C ARG A 316 19.09 -4.88 -25.64
N SER A 317 18.36 -5.06 -26.74
CA SER A 317 18.90 -5.44 -28.04
C SER A 317 19.41 -4.23 -28.85
N ALA A 318 18.94 -3.02 -28.49
CA ALA A 318 19.36 -1.76 -29.09
C ALA A 318 19.35 -0.60 -28.06
N GLU A 319 20.11 0.47 -28.33
CA GLU A 319 19.98 1.73 -27.59
C GLU A 319 18.81 2.58 -28.15
N PRO A 320 18.25 3.52 -27.37
CA PRO A 320 17.28 4.50 -27.85
C PRO A 320 17.85 5.29 -29.03
N LYS A 321 17.03 5.45 -30.08
CA LYS A 321 17.45 6.08 -31.33
C LYS A 321 17.46 7.60 -31.20
N LEU A 322 18.59 8.22 -31.45
CA LEU A 322 18.74 9.67 -31.50
C LEU A 322 18.47 10.16 -32.91
N VAL A 323 17.55 11.10 -33.04
CA VAL A 323 17.29 11.81 -34.32
C VAL A 323 17.88 13.21 -34.21
N TYR A 324 18.74 13.56 -35.17
CA TYR A 324 19.42 14.84 -35.19
C TYR A 324 18.68 15.84 -36.09
N LYS A 325 18.79 17.12 -35.74
CA LYS A 325 18.28 18.22 -36.57
C LYS A 325 18.96 18.14 -37.94
N LYS A 326 18.16 18.29 -38.99
CA LYS A 326 18.73 18.41 -40.34
C LYS A 326 19.61 19.65 -40.39
N SER A 327 20.89 19.47 -40.74
CA SER A 327 21.78 20.60 -41.06
C SER A 327 21.13 21.39 -42.18
N ALA A 328 20.88 22.68 -41.96
CA ALA A 328 20.38 23.61 -42.99
C ALA A 328 21.45 23.90 -44.04
#